data_cda5766a4aa15d95fca046fd11ac99e4
#
_entry.id   cda5766a4aa15d95fca046fd11ac99e4
#
_cell.length_a   1.000
_cell.length_b   1.000
_cell.length_c   1.000
_cell.angle_alpha   90.00
_cell.angle_beta   90.00
_cell.angle_gamma   90.00
#
_symmetry.space_group_name_H-M   'P 1'
#
loop_
_entity.id
_entity.type
_entity.pdbx_description
1 polymer ?
#
loop_
_entity_poly.entity_id
_entity_poly.type
_entity_poly.pdbx_seq_one_letter_code
_entity_poly.pdbx_strand_id
1 'polypeptide(L)'
;MRQVQGRQDELVSLVTSATPEKLPAQKWLKANRGGWGIENGTHLRLDVSHNDDRCRIRNSNGIWVMGMFRRLSNSLFVEWQSRQRKPLHYTTTDFQALMAEEHRIRAVRTVLSKKPDFG
;
A
#
# COMPACT_ATOMS: atom_id res chain seq x y z
N MET A 1 6.61 32.14 24.42
CA MET A 1 6.11 30.89 25.02
C MET A 1 5.02 30.32 24.10
N ARG A 2 5.32 29.30 23.32
CA ARG A 2 4.29 28.62 22.52
C ARG A 2 3.58 27.60 23.43
N GLN A 3 2.32 27.84 23.73
CA GLN A 3 1.47 26.82 24.37
C GLN A 3 1.28 25.69 23.35
N VAL A 4 1.80 24.51 23.70
CA VAL A 4 1.47 23.27 23.02
C VAL A 4 0.01 22.96 23.44
N GLN A 5 -0.94 23.15 22.54
CA GLN A 5 -2.31 22.72 22.72
C GLN A 5 -2.29 21.21 23.03
N GLY A 6 -2.82 20.84 24.19
CA GLY A 6 -2.94 19.48 24.64
C GLY A 6 -3.69 18.66 23.60
N ARG A 7 -3.05 17.59 23.13
CA ARG A 7 -3.67 16.57 22.28
C ARG A 7 -4.81 15.99 23.12
N GLN A 8 -6.05 16.13 22.71
CA GLN A 8 -7.16 15.43 23.34
C GLN A 8 -6.91 13.93 23.14
N ASP A 9 -6.89 13.19 24.24
CA ASP A 9 -6.80 11.73 24.19
C ASP A 9 -8.09 11.21 23.55
N GLU A 10 -7.94 10.56 22.40
CA GLU A 10 -9.05 9.92 21.72
C GLU A 10 -9.30 8.54 22.35
N LEU A 11 -10.49 8.35 22.89
CA LEU A 11 -10.92 7.04 23.43
C LEU A 11 -11.56 6.23 22.31
N VAL A 12 -10.88 5.15 21.91
CA VAL A 12 -11.39 4.21 20.91
C VAL A 12 -11.68 2.87 21.57
N SER A 13 -12.91 2.39 21.42
CA SER A 13 -13.32 1.07 21.88
C SER A 13 -13.07 0.03 20.79
N LEU A 14 -12.31 -1.00 21.11
CA LEU A 14 -12.00 -2.11 20.21
C LEU A 14 -12.58 -3.41 20.79
N VAL A 15 -13.11 -4.27 19.92
CA VAL A 15 -13.72 -5.55 20.29
C VAL A 15 -12.92 -6.69 19.64
N THR A 16 -12.66 -7.74 20.41
CA THR A 16 -12.00 -8.95 19.94
C THR A 16 -12.60 -10.19 20.59
N SER A 17 -12.61 -11.30 19.87
CA SER A 17 -12.94 -12.62 20.42
C SER A 17 -11.72 -13.35 21.03
N ALA A 18 -10.52 -12.76 20.91
CA ALA A 18 -9.31 -13.33 21.49
C ALA A 18 -9.25 -13.08 23.00
N THR A 19 -8.78 -14.07 23.75
CA THR A 19 -8.57 -13.92 25.20
C THR A 19 -7.36 -13.03 25.51
N PRO A 20 -7.31 -12.35 26.67
CA PRO A 20 -6.20 -11.48 27.04
C PRO A 20 -4.82 -12.17 27.03
N GLU A 21 -4.79 -13.48 27.30
CA GLU A 21 -3.54 -14.26 27.27
C GLU A 21 -3.01 -14.42 25.84
N LYS A 22 -3.91 -14.58 24.86
CA LYS A 22 -3.55 -14.71 23.45
C LYS A 22 -3.22 -13.37 22.81
N LEU A 23 -3.95 -12.33 23.21
CA LEU A 23 -3.80 -10.99 22.66
C LEU A 23 -3.70 -9.92 23.77
N PRO A 24 -2.54 -9.75 24.42
CA PRO A 24 -2.30 -8.69 25.39
C PRO A 24 -2.53 -7.30 24.78
N ALA A 25 -2.87 -6.31 25.61
CA ALA A 25 -3.22 -4.96 25.19
C ALA A 25 -2.20 -4.32 24.23
N GLN A 26 -0.90 -4.50 24.49
CA GLN A 26 0.15 -3.98 23.61
C GLN A 26 0.15 -4.61 22.22
N LYS A 27 -0.07 -5.92 22.11
CA LYS A 27 -0.21 -6.61 20.81
C LYS A 27 -1.48 -6.18 20.10
N TRP A 28 -2.55 -5.95 20.86
CA TRP A 28 -3.81 -5.43 20.35
C TRP A 28 -3.66 -4.05 19.69
N LEU A 29 -3.01 -3.13 20.38
CA LEU A 29 -2.69 -1.80 19.83
C LEU A 29 -1.82 -1.87 18.58
N LYS A 30 -0.82 -2.77 18.57
CA LYS A 30 0.04 -2.97 17.40
C LYS A 30 -0.74 -3.53 16.22
N ALA A 31 -1.64 -4.49 16.44
CA ALA A 31 -2.50 -5.06 15.40
C ALA A 31 -3.45 -4.01 14.83
N ASN A 32 -4.07 -3.19 15.68
CA ASN A 32 -4.93 -2.08 15.24
C ASN A 32 -4.16 -1.05 14.39
N ARG A 33 -2.97 -0.64 14.82
CA ARG A 33 -2.11 0.25 14.03
C ARG A 33 -1.66 -0.37 12.70
N GLY A 34 -1.43 -1.69 12.69
CA GLY A 34 -1.13 -2.43 11.46
C GLY A 34 -2.30 -2.41 10.48
N GLY A 35 -3.54 -2.53 10.96
CA GLY A 35 -4.76 -2.37 10.15
C GLY A 35 -4.83 -1.00 9.47
N TRP A 36 -4.56 0.08 10.20
CA TRP A 36 -4.47 1.43 9.63
C TRP A 36 -3.37 1.58 8.57
N GLY A 37 -2.28 0.82 8.70
CA GLY A 37 -1.22 0.77 7.69
C GLY A 37 -1.70 0.21 6.35
N ILE A 38 -2.62 -0.77 6.36
CA ILE A 38 -3.25 -1.30 5.14
C ILE A 38 -4.15 -0.25 4.51
N GLU A 39 -4.98 0.42 5.30
CA GLU A 39 -5.88 1.48 4.85
C GLU A 39 -5.10 2.62 4.18
N ASN A 40 -4.16 3.21 4.91
CA ASN A 40 -3.37 4.34 4.44
C ASN A 40 -2.30 3.97 3.40
N GLY A 41 -1.89 2.71 3.35
CA GLY A 41 -0.90 2.23 2.40
C GLY A 41 -1.51 1.71 1.10
N THR A 42 -2.22 0.60 1.19
CA THR A 42 -2.70 -0.14 0.01
C THR A 42 -3.94 0.50 -0.60
N HIS A 43 -4.98 0.75 0.20
CA HIS A 43 -6.23 1.31 -0.29
C HIS A 43 -6.03 2.72 -0.85
N LEU A 44 -5.37 3.60 -0.11
CA LEU A 44 -5.08 4.96 -0.58
C LEU A 44 -4.30 4.97 -1.91
N ARG A 45 -3.33 4.06 -2.10
CA ARG A 45 -2.59 3.97 -3.35
C ARG A 45 -3.46 3.47 -4.50
N LEU A 46 -4.33 2.49 -4.26
CA LEU A 46 -5.26 2.01 -5.28
C LEU A 46 -6.23 3.12 -5.70
N ASP A 47 -6.73 3.89 -4.76
CA ASP A 47 -7.70 4.95 -5.04
C ASP A 47 -7.06 6.18 -5.68
N VAL A 48 -5.94 6.64 -5.14
CA VAL A 48 -5.29 7.88 -5.60
C VAL A 48 -4.40 7.66 -6.81
N SER A 49 -3.52 6.65 -6.78
CA SER A 49 -2.55 6.44 -7.85
C SER A 49 -3.11 5.66 -9.03
N HIS A 50 -4.04 4.75 -8.79
CA HIS A 50 -4.63 3.89 -9.81
C HIS A 50 -6.08 4.26 -10.15
N ASN A 51 -6.69 5.24 -9.46
CA ASN A 51 -8.09 5.67 -9.64
C ASN A 51 -9.08 4.48 -9.62
N ASP A 52 -8.91 3.55 -8.68
CA ASP A 52 -9.69 2.32 -8.64
C ASP A 52 -11.18 2.59 -8.43
N ASP A 53 -11.53 3.50 -7.55
CA ASP A 53 -12.89 3.94 -7.25
C ASP A 53 -13.55 4.74 -8.40
N ARG A 54 -12.78 5.27 -9.35
CA ARG A 54 -13.27 5.94 -10.57
C ARG A 54 -13.33 5.03 -11.79
N CYS A 55 -13.12 3.74 -11.60
CA CYS A 55 -13.14 2.77 -12.69
C CYS A 55 -14.54 2.69 -13.34
N ARG A 56 -14.63 2.98 -14.64
CA ARG A 56 -15.86 2.94 -15.42
C ARG A 56 -16.12 1.61 -16.12
N ILE A 57 -15.26 0.62 -15.92
CA ILE A 57 -15.44 -0.71 -16.48
C ILE A 57 -16.63 -1.36 -15.77
N ARG A 58 -17.66 -1.74 -16.53
CA ARG A 58 -18.89 -2.35 -16.00
C ARG A 58 -18.92 -3.87 -16.20
N ASN A 59 -18.10 -4.41 -17.08
CA ASN A 59 -17.98 -5.85 -17.27
C ASN A 59 -17.26 -6.47 -16.06
N SER A 60 -17.90 -7.46 -15.44
CA SER A 60 -17.37 -8.13 -14.24
C SER A 60 -15.97 -8.72 -14.45
N ASN A 61 -15.74 -9.39 -15.58
CA ASN A 61 -14.42 -9.93 -15.90
C ASN A 61 -13.37 -8.82 -16.08
N GLY A 62 -13.74 -7.72 -16.73
CA GLY A 62 -12.87 -6.55 -16.89
C GLY A 62 -12.50 -5.91 -15.56
N ILE A 63 -13.44 -5.80 -14.62
CA ILE A 63 -13.21 -5.27 -13.27
C ILE A 63 -12.20 -6.18 -12.52
N TRP A 64 -12.41 -7.50 -12.57
CA TRP A 64 -11.50 -8.45 -11.93
C TRP A 64 -10.08 -8.37 -12.50
N VAL A 65 -9.95 -8.39 -13.82
CA VAL A 65 -8.65 -8.32 -14.49
C VAL A 65 -7.93 -7.01 -14.16
N MET A 66 -8.61 -5.87 -14.27
CA MET A 66 -8.02 -4.57 -13.93
C MET A 66 -7.65 -4.47 -12.46
N GLY A 67 -8.49 -4.98 -11.56
CA GLY A 67 -8.19 -5.05 -10.14
C GLY A 67 -6.94 -5.89 -9.84
N MET A 68 -6.75 -7.01 -10.53
CA MET A 68 -5.54 -7.83 -10.41
C MET A 68 -4.29 -7.07 -10.88
N PHE A 69 -4.34 -6.40 -12.05
CA PHE A 69 -3.20 -5.63 -12.56
C PHE A 69 -2.83 -4.47 -11.64
N ARG A 70 -3.81 -3.76 -11.09
CA ARG A 70 -3.56 -2.66 -10.14
C ARG A 70 -2.90 -3.18 -8.86
N ARG A 71 -3.38 -4.29 -8.31
CA ARG A 71 -2.79 -4.92 -7.12
C ARG A 71 -1.38 -5.43 -7.39
N LEU A 72 -1.15 -6.03 -8.56
CA LEU A 72 0.17 -6.46 -8.98
C LEU A 72 1.13 -5.24 -9.07
N SER A 73 0.71 -4.18 -9.75
CA SER A 73 1.49 -2.95 -9.86
C SER A 73 1.83 -2.35 -8.49
N ASN A 74 0.85 -2.30 -7.58
CA ASN A 74 1.07 -1.83 -6.21
C ASN A 74 2.05 -2.75 -5.44
N SER A 75 1.96 -4.06 -5.61
CA SER A 75 2.86 -5.02 -4.97
C SER A 75 4.30 -4.87 -5.48
N LEU A 76 4.48 -4.69 -6.78
CA LEU A 76 5.79 -4.42 -7.38
C LEU A 76 6.37 -3.08 -6.90
N PHE A 77 5.54 -2.05 -6.76
CA PHE A 77 5.97 -0.78 -6.19
C PHE A 77 6.46 -0.95 -4.76
N VAL A 78 5.72 -1.64 -3.90
CA VAL A 78 6.09 -1.86 -2.49
C VAL A 78 7.39 -2.65 -2.39
N GLU A 79 7.55 -3.68 -3.21
CA GLU A 79 8.78 -4.49 -3.28
C GLU A 79 9.96 -3.64 -3.75
N TRP A 80 9.80 -2.87 -4.81
CA TRP A 80 10.82 -1.94 -5.28
C TRP A 80 11.19 -0.90 -4.23
N GLN A 81 10.18 -0.28 -3.60
CA GLN A 81 10.37 0.74 -2.58
C GLN A 81 11.14 0.19 -1.38
N SER A 82 10.85 -1.04 -0.94
CA SER A 82 11.52 -1.70 0.19
C SER A 82 13.01 -1.92 -0.03
N ARG A 83 13.43 -2.04 -1.30
CA ARG A 83 14.84 -2.22 -1.69
C ARG A 83 15.62 -0.90 -1.78
N GLN A 84 14.94 0.24 -1.70
CA GLN A 84 15.59 1.54 -1.76
C GLN A 84 16.26 1.89 -0.44
N ARG A 85 17.36 2.62 -0.51
CA ARG A 85 18.11 3.08 0.68
C ARG A 85 17.28 4.00 1.59
N LYS A 86 16.35 4.78 1.00
CA LYS A 86 15.43 5.67 1.71
C LYS A 86 14.00 5.46 1.20
N PRO A 87 13.33 4.38 1.61
CA PRO A 87 12.03 3.99 1.02
C PRO A 87 10.98 5.10 1.02
N LEU A 88 10.89 5.87 2.10
CA LEU A 88 9.86 6.91 2.27
C LEU A 88 10.02 8.12 1.33
N HIS A 89 11.16 8.27 0.64
CA HIS A 89 11.37 9.35 -0.33
C HIS A 89 10.79 9.03 -1.70
N TYR A 90 10.45 7.78 -1.97
CA TYR A 90 10.00 7.34 -3.29
C TYR A 90 8.50 7.15 -3.33
N THR A 91 7.88 7.67 -4.37
CA THR A 91 6.43 7.64 -4.61
C THR A 91 6.07 6.64 -5.71
N THR A 92 4.77 6.38 -5.85
CA THR A 92 4.24 5.58 -6.96
C THR A 92 4.56 6.22 -8.32
N THR A 93 4.57 7.55 -8.38
CA THR A 93 4.89 8.30 -9.60
C THR A 93 6.34 8.07 -10.03
N ASP A 94 7.29 8.05 -9.07
CA ASP A 94 8.70 7.75 -9.36
C ASP A 94 8.88 6.34 -9.91
N PHE A 95 8.16 5.37 -9.33
CA PHE A 95 8.15 4.00 -9.82
C PHE A 95 7.56 3.90 -11.23
N GLN A 96 6.46 4.58 -11.50
CA GLN A 96 5.85 4.61 -12.83
C GLN A 96 6.78 5.23 -13.87
N ALA A 97 7.46 6.32 -13.52
CA ALA A 97 8.46 6.95 -14.38
C ALA A 97 9.61 5.99 -14.70
N LEU A 98 10.15 5.30 -13.68
CA LEU A 98 11.20 4.29 -13.85
C LEU A 98 10.74 3.14 -14.77
N MET A 99 9.52 2.66 -14.59
CA MET A 99 8.96 1.57 -15.42
C MET A 99 8.65 2.01 -16.86
N ALA A 100 8.46 3.30 -17.09
CA ALA A 100 8.25 3.86 -18.43
C ALA A 100 9.55 4.03 -19.24
N GLU A 101 10.72 4.02 -18.58
CA GLU A 101 12.02 4.14 -19.23
C GLU A 101 12.27 3.01 -20.25
N GLU A 102 13.16 3.28 -21.22
CA GLU A 102 13.56 2.33 -22.24
C GLU A 102 12.37 1.73 -23.02
N HIS A 103 11.36 2.54 -23.36
CA HIS A 103 10.16 2.05 -24.03
C HIS A 103 9.45 0.91 -23.27
N ARG A 104 9.48 0.96 -21.93
CA ARG A 104 8.88 -0.03 -21.02
C ARG A 104 9.58 -1.39 -20.98
N ILE A 105 10.77 -1.52 -21.54
CA ILE A 105 11.55 -2.77 -21.48
C ILE A 105 11.81 -3.17 -20.03
N ARG A 106 12.08 -2.21 -19.16
CA ARG A 106 12.27 -2.45 -17.71
C ARG A 106 11.03 -3.06 -17.05
N ALA A 107 9.86 -2.54 -17.34
CA ALA A 107 8.60 -3.10 -16.83
C ALA A 107 8.39 -4.54 -17.31
N VAL A 108 8.64 -4.82 -18.57
CA VAL A 108 8.50 -6.17 -19.14
C VAL A 108 9.48 -7.14 -18.47
N ARG A 109 10.74 -6.77 -18.30
CA ARG A 109 11.74 -7.58 -17.58
C ARG A 109 11.31 -7.88 -16.15
N THR A 110 10.83 -6.88 -15.43
CA THR A 110 10.36 -7.04 -14.04
C THR A 110 9.25 -8.08 -13.93
N VAL A 111 8.30 -8.09 -14.86
CA VAL A 111 7.16 -9.02 -14.84
C VAL A 111 7.56 -10.43 -15.31
N LEU A 112 8.48 -10.55 -16.26
CA LEU A 112 8.91 -11.85 -16.81
C LEU A 112 9.95 -12.56 -15.95
N SER A 113 10.58 -11.89 -15.01
CA SER A 113 11.59 -12.46 -14.13
C SER A 113 10.97 -13.36 -13.07
N LYS A 114 11.64 -14.47 -12.70
CA LYS A 114 11.22 -15.33 -11.56
C LYS A 114 11.17 -14.57 -10.23
N LYS A 115 12.02 -13.56 -10.08
CA LYS A 115 12.00 -12.59 -8.99
C LYS A 115 11.98 -11.21 -9.63
N PRO A 116 11.23 -10.24 -9.08
CA PRO A 116 11.20 -8.90 -9.64
C PRO A 116 12.61 -8.32 -9.77
N ASP A 117 12.99 -8.01 -11.00
CA ASP A 117 14.26 -7.36 -11.33
C ASP A 117 13.95 -5.92 -11.74
N PHE A 118 14.41 -4.99 -10.94
CA PHE A 118 14.14 -3.55 -11.15
C PHE A 118 15.34 -2.82 -11.81
N GLY A 119 16.33 -3.58 -12.19
CA GLY A 119 17.55 -3.04 -12.81
C GLY A 119 18.65 -2.71 -11.84
#